data_4d9f5b2b47e65e70b5dca3f869dbec39
#
_entry.id   4d9f5b2b47e65e70b5dca3f869dbec39
#
_cell.length_a   1.000
_cell.length_b   1.000
_cell.length_c   1.000
_cell.angle_alpha   90.00
_cell.angle_beta   90.00
_cell.angle_gamma   90.00
#
_symmetry.space_group_name_H-M   'P 1'
#
loop_
_entity.id
_entity.type
_entity.pdbx_description
1 polymer ?
#
loop_
_entity_poly.entity_id
_entity_poly.type
_entity_poly.pdbx_seq_one_letter_code
_entity_poly.pdbx_strand_id
1 'polypeptide(L)'
;DVYKRQIEALKEKPIFINRSFLEQLLEEPEPTKEMVTKESPQALPETQITEAKKLFRPYAREIEANIKIIDDPTSKLSSEGTIEDYLEYFRDRFRRIEKLLRQRIDVKSAASIMDAVKAPANTRLKIIGMITEKRESKQKMLLTVEDLHASTMVLVPQNAPDDLLKKARCLVLDQVVCLSVAKTRSNLLIAEDIILPDIAQKPQNKAPIPVYAVLTSDMHVGSTKFQREAFNRFTLWLNGKYGDEKMREMASHAKYVVIAGDIVDGIGVYPNQVKELAIKDVYTQYRLAAKFIEQIPDYIEVIIIPGNHDAPRKALPQPAISNTFLEPLRESRSVYSLGNPCLLSLHNVEVLLYHGRSLDDIISTVPDMGFEHPEKAMKLLLRGRHLAPVYGGKTPLSPENRDFLVIEDVPDILHAGHIHVLGYTNYRGVLIVNSGGWQEQTDYMRRLGLTPTPGKVPVVNLQTLETTVIPFS
;
A
#
# COMPACT_ATOMS: atom_id res chain seq x y z
N ASP A 1 7.28 -30.60 8.42
CA ASP A 1 8.62 -29.97 8.52
C ASP A 1 8.77 -28.90 9.60
N VAL A 2 7.68 -28.33 10.11
CA VAL A 2 7.72 -27.37 11.22
C VAL A 2 8.16 -28.04 12.52
N TYR A 3 7.67 -29.24 12.81
CA TYR A 3 8.06 -30.03 13.98
C TYR A 3 9.53 -30.45 13.97
N LYS A 4 10.12 -30.67 12.81
CA LYS A 4 11.54 -31.05 12.71
C LYS A 4 12.47 -29.91 13.15
N ARG A 5 12.15 -28.66 12.84
CA ARG A 5 12.89 -27.47 13.30
C ARG A 5 12.72 -27.17 14.78
N GLN A 6 11.55 -27.48 15.37
CA GLN A 6 11.31 -27.31 16.80
C GLN A 6 12.09 -28.35 17.63
N ILE A 7 12.18 -29.60 17.15
CA ILE A 7 12.98 -30.65 17.77
C ILE A 7 14.48 -30.35 17.68
N GLU A 8 14.94 -29.73 16.60
CA GLU A 8 16.34 -29.29 16.40
C GLU A 8 16.77 -28.16 17.36
N ALA A 9 15.81 -27.41 17.91
CA ALA A 9 16.05 -26.30 18.83
C ALA A 9 16.12 -26.73 20.32
N LEU A 10 15.80 -27.98 20.64
CA LEU A 10 15.88 -28.49 22.01
C LEU A 10 17.35 -28.73 22.45
N LYS A 11 17.71 -28.31 23.65
CA LYS A 11 19.08 -28.48 24.22
C LYS A 11 19.50 -29.93 24.38
N GLU A 12 18.55 -30.86 24.55
CA GLU A 12 18.76 -32.31 24.57
C GLU A 12 17.83 -32.97 23.55
N LYS A 13 18.38 -33.69 22.58
CA LYS A 13 17.59 -34.37 21.54
C LYS A 13 17.10 -35.72 22.11
N PRO A 14 15.78 -35.94 22.20
CA PRO A 14 15.27 -37.24 22.64
C PRO A 14 15.57 -38.31 21.59
N ILE A 15 15.99 -39.47 22.02
CA ILE A 15 16.29 -40.63 21.15
C ILE A 15 14.98 -41.25 20.62
N PHE A 16 13.86 -41.08 21.31
CA PHE A 16 12.54 -41.53 20.91
C PHE A 16 11.48 -40.49 21.31
N ILE A 17 10.56 -40.16 20.37
CA ILE A 17 9.39 -39.35 20.62
C ILE A 17 8.22 -40.27 20.86
N ASN A 18 7.70 -40.33 22.10
CA ASN A 18 6.49 -41.05 22.43
C ASN A 18 5.34 -40.09 22.80
N ARG A 19 4.14 -40.68 22.98
CA ARG A 19 2.93 -39.91 23.30
C ARG A 19 3.04 -39.13 24.60
N SER A 20 3.69 -39.68 25.61
CA SER A 20 3.91 -39.06 26.93
C SER A 20 4.80 -37.81 26.82
N PHE A 21 5.80 -37.81 25.95
CA PHE A 21 6.66 -36.65 25.70
C PHE A 21 5.91 -35.49 25.01
N LEU A 22 4.97 -35.83 24.12
CA LEU A 22 4.11 -34.83 23.49
C LEU A 22 3.07 -34.26 24.46
N GLU A 23 2.55 -35.06 25.37
CA GLU A 23 1.62 -34.63 26.42
C GLU A 23 2.30 -33.68 27.43
N GLN A 24 3.56 -33.90 27.81
CA GLN A 24 4.34 -32.97 28.63
C GLN A 24 4.65 -31.63 28.01
N LEU A 25 4.69 -31.54 26.67
CA LEU A 25 4.85 -30.27 25.94
C LEU A 25 3.56 -29.45 25.84
N LEU A 26 2.42 -30.08 26.17
CA LEU A 26 1.07 -29.47 26.11
C LEU A 26 0.54 -29.08 27.50
N GLU A 27 1.22 -29.50 28.61
CA GLU A 27 0.85 -29.06 29.96
C GLU A 27 1.32 -27.62 30.18
N GLU A 28 0.37 -26.70 30.25
CA GLU A 28 0.60 -25.32 30.68
C GLU A 28 1.02 -25.33 32.18
N PRO A 29 1.99 -24.52 32.61
CA PRO A 29 2.32 -24.41 34.03
C PRO A 29 1.14 -23.75 34.77
N GLU A 30 0.63 -24.43 35.82
CA GLU A 30 -0.39 -23.87 36.72
C GLU A 30 0.08 -22.53 37.31
N PRO A 31 -0.81 -21.51 37.39
CA PRO A 31 -0.44 -20.24 37.99
C PRO A 31 -0.21 -20.37 39.49
N THR A 32 1.01 -20.08 39.93
CA THR A 32 1.36 -19.93 41.33
C THR A 32 0.45 -18.92 42.02
N LYS A 33 -0.29 -19.36 43.05
CA LYS A 33 -1.11 -18.49 43.89
C LYS A 33 -0.21 -17.59 44.73
N GLU A 34 0.03 -16.37 44.32
CA GLU A 34 0.46 -15.30 45.18
C GLU A 34 -0.74 -14.70 45.93
N MET A 35 -0.62 -14.60 47.24
CA MET A 35 -1.62 -14.03 48.14
C MET A 35 -1.77 -12.53 47.86
N VAL A 36 -2.90 -12.15 47.27
CA VAL A 36 -3.29 -10.72 47.08
C VAL A 36 -3.84 -10.22 48.41
N THR A 37 -3.09 -9.34 49.04
CA THR A 37 -3.58 -8.48 50.13
C THR A 37 -4.63 -7.50 49.55
N LYS A 38 -5.83 -7.53 50.13
CA LYS A 38 -6.92 -6.62 49.78
C LYS A 38 -6.59 -5.20 50.26
N GLU A 39 -6.18 -4.32 49.37
CA GLU A 39 -6.33 -2.90 49.55
C GLU A 39 -7.63 -2.43 48.87
N SER A 40 -8.47 -1.74 49.65
CA SER A 40 -9.73 -1.17 49.21
C SER A 40 -9.50 -0.09 48.21
N PRO A 41 -10.30 0.03 47.10
CA PRO A 41 -10.20 1.13 46.19
C PRO A 41 -10.61 2.43 46.84
N GLN A 42 -9.72 3.40 46.92
CA GLN A 42 -10.09 4.81 47.25
C GLN A 42 -10.98 5.32 46.14
N ALA A 43 -12.17 5.78 46.53
CA ALA A 43 -13.10 6.44 45.65
C ALA A 43 -12.48 7.72 45.06
N LEU A 44 -12.37 7.79 43.75
CA LEU A 44 -12.09 9.01 43.02
C LEU A 44 -13.28 9.98 43.15
N PRO A 45 -13.08 11.30 43.26
CA PRO A 45 -14.15 12.27 43.49
C PRO A 45 -15.14 12.26 42.31
N GLU A 46 -16.43 12.12 42.66
CA GLU A 46 -17.54 12.28 41.71
C GLU A 46 -17.56 13.73 41.21
N THR A 47 -17.05 13.94 40.02
CA THR A 47 -17.28 15.16 39.27
C THR A 47 -18.71 15.11 38.73
N GLN A 48 -19.51 16.05 39.16
CA GLN A 48 -20.95 16.20 38.83
C GLN A 48 -21.14 16.13 37.30
N ILE A 49 -21.76 15.05 36.84
CA ILE A 49 -22.22 14.90 35.47
C ILE A 49 -23.63 15.49 35.39
N THR A 50 -23.74 16.75 35.04
CA THR A 50 -24.99 17.40 34.67
C THR A 50 -24.86 18.00 33.27
N GLU A 51 -24.87 17.15 32.29
CA GLU A 51 -25.37 17.45 30.95
C GLU A 51 -25.97 16.16 30.39
N ALA A 52 -27.23 16.23 29.97
CA ALA A 52 -27.90 15.12 29.29
C ALA A 52 -27.09 14.78 28.03
N LYS A 53 -26.30 13.67 28.08
CA LYS A 53 -25.55 13.18 26.93
C LYS A 53 -26.53 12.97 25.79
N LYS A 54 -26.52 13.86 24.79
CA LYS A 54 -27.24 13.63 23.52
C LYS A 54 -26.93 12.21 23.05
N LEU A 55 -27.99 11.40 22.92
CA LEU A 55 -27.86 10.03 22.45
C LEU A 55 -27.14 10.05 21.09
N PHE A 56 -26.04 9.33 20.94
CA PHE A 56 -25.33 9.24 19.66
C PHE A 56 -26.24 8.59 18.61
N ARG A 57 -26.66 9.36 17.62
CA ARG A 57 -27.44 8.91 16.47
C ARG A 57 -26.61 9.05 15.21
N PRO A 58 -26.01 7.95 14.70
CA PRO A 58 -25.15 8.02 13.55
C PRO A 58 -25.96 8.30 12.28
N TYR A 59 -25.66 9.38 11.59
CA TYR A 59 -26.24 9.75 10.29
C TYR A 59 -26.02 8.64 9.24
N ALA A 60 -24.82 8.05 9.21
CA ALA A 60 -24.46 6.99 8.26
C ALA A 60 -25.28 5.70 8.42
N ARG A 61 -25.98 5.50 9.55
CA ARG A 61 -26.86 4.33 9.74
C ARG A 61 -28.08 4.37 8.83
N GLU A 62 -28.58 5.57 8.52
CA GLU A 62 -29.77 5.76 7.67
C GLU A 62 -29.41 5.79 6.18
N ILE A 63 -28.13 5.75 5.86
CA ILE A 63 -27.61 5.81 4.48
C ILE A 63 -27.28 4.42 4.00
N GLU A 64 -27.82 4.03 2.85
CA GLU A 64 -27.41 2.81 2.17
C GLU A 64 -25.97 2.94 1.63
N ALA A 65 -25.18 1.88 1.73
CA ALA A 65 -23.84 1.85 1.16
C ALA A 65 -23.92 1.82 -0.37
N ASN A 66 -23.06 2.61 -1.01
CA ASN A 66 -22.90 2.58 -2.46
C ASN A 66 -21.45 2.22 -2.80
N ILE A 67 -21.21 0.92 -3.00
CA ILE A 67 -19.91 0.37 -3.31
C ILE A 67 -19.99 -0.31 -4.68
N LYS A 68 -19.10 0.10 -5.59
CA LYS A 68 -18.93 -0.56 -6.89
C LYS A 68 -17.47 -0.98 -7.07
N ILE A 69 -17.19 -2.25 -7.18
CA ILE A 69 -15.88 -2.78 -7.53
C ILE A 69 -15.68 -2.57 -9.03
N ILE A 70 -14.64 -1.81 -9.40
CA ILE A 70 -14.35 -1.45 -10.80
C ILE A 70 -13.31 -2.41 -11.37
N ASP A 71 -12.18 -2.62 -10.67
CA ASP A 71 -11.16 -3.58 -11.06
C ASP A 71 -10.57 -4.28 -9.83
N ASP A 72 -10.69 -5.61 -9.79
CA ASP A 72 -10.14 -6.49 -8.76
C ASP A 72 -9.41 -7.64 -9.46
N PRO A 73 -8.13 -7.88 -9.18
CA PRO A 73 -7.37 -8.95 -9.81
C PRO A 73 -7.75 -10.35 -9.33
N THR A 74 -8.41 -10.52 -8.18
CA THR A 74 -8.56 -11.80 -7.47
C THR A 74 -8.97 -12.97 -8.35
N SER A 75 -9.97 -12.80 -9.21
CA SER A 75 -10.48 -13.88 -10.09
C SER A 75 -9.80 -13.95 -11.47
N LYS A 76 -8.81 -13.07 -11.71
CA LYS A 76 -8.18 -12.89 -13.02
C LYS A 76 -6.72 -13.38 -13.04
N LEU A 77 -6.21 -13.86 -11.91
CA LEU A 77 -4.81 -14.28 -11.73
C LEU A 77 -4.68 -15.71 -12.23
N SER A 78 -3.77 -15.94 -13.19
CA SER A 78 -3.61 -17.24 -13.85
C SER A 78 -2.18 -17.57 -14.28
N SER A 79 -1.20 -16.71 -13.96
CA SER A 79 0.20 -16.91 -14.38
C SER A 79 0.80 -18.18 -13.79
N GLU A 80 1.49 -18.94 -14.61
CA GLU A 80 2.32 -20.09 -14.23
C GLU A 80 3.79 -19.70 -14.00
N GLY A 81 4.19 -18.45 -14.32
CA GLY A 81 5.54 -17.92 -14.14
C GLY A 81 6.52 -18.39 -15.24
N THR A 82 6.01 -18.66 -16.42
CA THR A 82 6.83 -19.04 -17.58
C THR A 82 7.58 -17.82 -18.16
N ILE A 83 8.58 -18.05 -19.01
CA ILE A 83 9.28 -16.95 -19.72
C ILE A 83 8.29 -16.19 -20.60
N GLU A 84 7.37 -16.89 -21.23
CA GLU A 84 6.31 -16.32 -22.07
C GLU A 84 5.40 -15.38 -21.26
N ASP A 85 5.04 -15.76 -20.03
CA ASP A 85 4.26 -14.91 -19.12
C ASP A 85 5.00 -13.60 -18.82
N TYR A 86 6.30 -13.66 -18.53
CA TYR A 86 7.12 -12.47 -18.31
C TYR A 86 7.19 -11.57 -19.55
N LEU A 87 7.35 -12.14 -20.72
CA LEU A 87 7.40 -11.38 -21.98
C LEU A 87 6.06 -10.66 -22.23
N GLU A 88 4.93 -11.36 -22.09
CA GLU A 88 3.62 -10.74 -22.29
C GLU A 88 3.29 -9.70 -21.19
N TYR A 89 3.68 -9.93 -19.95
CA TYR A 89 3.55 -8.98 -18.86
C TYR A 89 4.22 -7.64 -19.17
N PHE A 90 5.48 -7.64 -19.60
CA PHE A 90 6.19 -6.40 -19.96
C PHE A 90 5.66 -5.77 -21.26
N ARG A 91 5.23 -6.59 -22.22
CA ARG A 91 4.58 -6.09 -23.44
C ARG A 91 3.24 -5.41 -23.16
N ASP A 92 2.42 -6.00 -22.27
CA ASP A 92 1.15 -5.39 -21.86
C ASP A 92 1.41 -4.05 -21.16
N ARG A 93 2.33 -4.00 -20.18
CA ARG A 93 2.78 -2.76 -19.54
C ARG A 93 3.17 -1.70 -20.57
N PHE A 94 4.06 -2.06 -21.47
CA PHE A 94 4.57 -1.14 -22.48
C PHE A 94 3.45 -0.58 -23.36
N ARG A 95 2.62 -1.46 -23.94
CA ARG A 95 1.51 -1.06 -24.84
C ARG A 95 0.51 -0.13 -24.14
N ARG A 96 0.16 -0.43 -22.91
CA ARG A 96 -0.82 0.36 -22.16
C ARG A 96 -0.27 1.73 -21.77
N ILE A 97 0.96 1.82 -21.29
CA ILE A 97 1.57 3.10 -20.94
C ILE A 97 1.91 3.90 -22.20
N GLU A 98 2.37 3.26 -23.27
CA GLU A 98 2.54 3.90 -24.57
C GLU A 98 1.23 4.54 -25.08
N LYS A 99 0.10 3.81 -24.96
CA LYS A 99 -1.22 4.35 -25.31
C LYS A 99 -1.56 5.59 -24.49
N LEU A 100 -1.27 5.60 -23.19
CA LEU A 100 -1.47 6.77 -22.33
C LEU A 100 -0.57 7.96 -22.74
N LEU A 101 0.70 7.70 -23.05
CA LEU A 101 1.64 8.70 -23.54
C LEU A 101 1.18 9.31 -24.86
N ARG A 102 0.71 8.50 -25.81
CA ARG A 102 0.25 8.96 -27.13
C ARG A 102 -1.07 9.73 -27.11
N GLN A 103 -1.82 9.71 -26.00
CA GLN A 103 -2.98 10.61 -25.82
C GLN A 103 -2.55 12.08 -25.68
N ARG A 104 -1.30 12.33 -25.33
CA ARG A 104 -0.75 13.69 -25.26
C ARG A 104 -0.43 14.20 -26.67
N ILE A 105 -0.87 15.41 -27.00
CA ILE A 105 -0.66 16.03 -28.33
C ILE A 105 0.83 16.11 -28.66
N ASP A 106 1.66 16.44 -27.66
CA ASP A 106 3.10 16.61 -27.81
C ASP A 106 3.89 15.28 -27.94
N VAL A 107 3.26 14.14 -27.70
CA VAL A 107 3.85 12.79 -27.77
C VAL A 107 3.24 11.94 -28.88
N LYS A 108 2.08 12.34 -29.41
CA LYS A 108 1.31 11.55 -30.39
C LYS A 108 2.14 11.05 -31.60
N SER A 109 3.10 11.85 -32.07
CA SER A 109 3.96 11.57 -33.22
C SER A 109 5.32 10.95 -32.83
N ALA A 110 5.47 10.37 -31.63
CA ALA A 110 6.70 9.73 -31.24
C ALA A 110 7.07 8.58 -32.21
N ALA A 111 8.32 8.58 -32.65
CA ALA A 111 8.88 7.58 -33.55
C ALA A 111 9.22 6.27 -32.81
N SER A 112 9.39 5.17 -33.54
CA SER A 112 9.98 3.95 -32.98
C SER A 112 11.47 4.18 -32.69
N ILE A 113 12.03 3.38 -31.79
CA ILE A 113 13.49 3.42 -31.51
C ILE A 113 14.26 3.08 -32.79
N MET A 114 13.78 2.16 -33.59
CA MET A 114 14.42 1.79 -34.87
C MET A 114 14.49 2.97 -35.84
N ASP A 115 13.39 3.73 -35.98
CA ASP A 115 13.35 4.92 -36.85
C ASP A 115 14.28 6.02 -36.32
N ALA A 116 14.33 6.20 -35.01
CA ALA A 116 15.22 7.16 -34.37
C ALA A 116 16.71 6.83 -34.61
N VAL A 117 17.05 5.57 -34.53
CA VAL A 117 18.43 5.10 -34.79
C VAL A 117 18.80 5.28 -36.27
N LYS A 118 17.86 5.15 -37.21
CA LYS A 118 18.08 5.35 -38.65
C LYS A 118 17.96 6.80 -39.11
N ALA A 119 17.41 7.69 -38.29
CA ALA A 119 17.20 9.09 -38.66
C ALA A 119 18.53 9.80 -39.03
N PRO A 120 18.51 10.83 -39.88
CA PRO A 120 19.69 11.62 -40.22
C PRO A 120 20.31 12.31 -38.97
N ALA A 121 21.60 12.62 -39.04
CA ALA A 121 22.25 13.42 -37.99
C ALA A 121 21.56 14.80 -37.85
N ASN A 122 21.56 15.34 -36.63
CA ASN A 122 20.90 16.58 -36.22
C ASN A 122 19.35 16.54 -36.30
N THR A 123 18.75 15.37 -36.46
CA THR A 123 17.29 15.22 -36.33
C THR A 123 16.87 15.25 -34.85
N ARG A 124 15.82 16.02 -34.54
CA ARG A 124 15.11 16.03 -33.26
C ARG A 124 13.83 15.23 -33.37
N LEU A 125 13.60 14.33 -32.44
CA LEU A 125 12.43 13.44 -32.44
C LEU A 125 12.08 13.02 -31.02
N LYS A 126 10.93 12.40 -30.87
CA LYS A 126 10.50 11.80 -29.62
C LYS A 126 10.46 10.29 -29.79
N ILE A 127 10.91 9.56 -28.78
CA ILE A 127 10.80 8.11 -28.70
C ILE A 127 10.10 7.71 -27.42
N ILE A 128 9.33 6.64 -27.43
CA ILE A 128 8.77 6.02 -26.24
C ILE A 128 9.55 4.74 -25.96
N GLY A 129 10.01 4.57 -24.73
CA GLY A 129 10.77 3.39 -24.35
C GLY A 129 10.67 3.09 -22.86
N MET A 130 10.93 1.84 -22.51
CA MET A 130 11.08 1.36 -21.15
C MET A 130 12.55 1.51 -20.75
N ILE A 131 12.81 2.00 -19.56
CA ILE A 131 14.16 2.18 -19.03
C ILE A 131 14.69 0.82 -18.53
N THR A 132 15.57 0.18 -19.29
CA THR A 132 16.15 -1.13 -18.89
C THR A 132 17.43 -0.99 -18.11
N GLU A 133 18.16 0.13 -18.28
CA GLU A 133 19.38 0.39 -17.55
C GLU A 133 19.57 1.89 -17.32
N LYS A 134 20.12 2.25 -16.16
CA LYS A 134 20.49 3.61 -15.79
C LYS A 134 21.88 3.60 -15.16
N ARG A 135 22.85 4.24 -15.82
CA ARG A 135 24.22 4.39 -15.33
C ARG A 135 24.57 5.85 -15.16
N GLU A 136 24.85 6.27 -13.95
CA GLU A 136 25.29 7.63 -13.63
C GLU A 136 26.81 7.65 -13.36
N SER A 137 27.49 8.62 -13.95
CA SER A 137 28.91 8.90 -13.70
C SER A 137 29.10 10.39 -13.46
N LYS A 138 30.30 10.81 -13.02
CA LYS A 138 30.62 12.23 -12.75
C LYS A 138 30.41 13.16 -13.95
N GLN A 139 30.35 12.64 -15.17
CA GLN A 139 30.29 13.46 -16.39
C GLN A 139 29.00 13.28 -17.21
N LYS A 140 28.25 12.22 -16.98
CA LYS A 140 27.09 11.88 -17.80
C LYS A 140 26.21 10.84 -17.12
N MET A 141 24.93 10.82 -17.53
CA MET A 141 24.04 9.70 -17.28
C MET A 141 23.70 9.02 -18.60
N LEU A 142 23.78 7.70 -18.62
CA LEU A 142 23.39 6.87 -19.77
C LEU A 142 22.14 6.09 -19.39
N LEU A 143 21.15 6.17 -20.25
CA LEU A 143 19.90 5.41 -20.16
C LEU A 143 19.90 4.41 -21.32
N THR A 144 19.73 3.12 -21.03
CA THR A 144 19.35 2.13 -22.03
C THR A 144 17.82 2.09 -22.05
N VAL A 145 17.25 2.29 -23.22
CA VAL A 145 15.79 2.31 -23.43
C VAL A 145 15.43 1.33 -24.53
N GLU A 146 14.31 0.63 -24.35
CA GLU A 146 13.80 -0.32 -25.34
C GLU A 146 12.32 -0.11 -25.63
N ASP A 147 11.92 -0.35 -26.88
CA ASP A 147 10.53 -0.54 -27.26
C ASP A 147 10.30 -2.05 -27.58
N LEU A 148 9.18 -2.39 -28.18
CA LEU A 148 8.84 -3.79 -28.48
C LEU A 148 9.75 -4.43 -29.55
N HIS A 149 10.62 -3.65 -30.24
CA HIS A 149 11.37 -4.11 -31.42
C HIS A 149 12.85 -3.80 -31.38
N ALA A 150 13.27 -2.79 -30.61
CA ALA A 150 14.65 -2.33 -30.60
C ALA A 150 15.03 -1.71 -29.24
N SER A 151 16.33 -1.65 -28.99
CA SER A 151 16.91 -0.91 -27.86
C SER A 151 17.95 0.09 -28.32
N THR A 152 18.16 1.14 -27.54
CA THR A 152 19.19 2.16 -27.81
C THR A 152 19.68 2.80 -26.52
N MET A 153 20.85 3.44 -26.60
CA MET A 153 21.39 4.25 -25.52
C MET A 153 21.07 5.74 -25.74
N VAL A 154 20.61 6.38 -24.69
CA VAL A 154 20.34 7.83 -24.66
C VAL A 154 21.26 8.47 -23.62
N LEU A 155 22.01 9.47 -24.04
CA LEU A 155 22.88 10.26 -23.17
C LEU A 155 22.12 11.44 -22.57
N VAL A 156 22.16 11.59 -21.25
CA VAL A 156 21.81 12.82 -20.55
C VAL A 156 23.11 13.53 -20.17
N PRO A 157 23.44 14.67 -20.79
CA PRO A 157 24.69 15.39 -20.49
C PRO A 157 24.66 15.99 -19.08
N GLN A 158 25.81 16.11 -18.44
CA GLN A 158 25.90 16.72 -17.11
C GLN A 158 25.59 18.22 -17.12
N ASN A 159 25.88 18.90 -18.23
CA ASN A 159 25.56 20.31 -18.45
C ASN A 159 24.15 20.54 -18.99
N ALA A 160 23.30 19.52 -18.95
CA ALA A 160 21.88 19.66 -19.27
C ALA A 160 21.17 20.58 -18.24
N PRO A 161 20.04 21.18 -18.61
CA PRO A 161 19.24 21.98 -17.67
C PRO A 161 18.89 21.18 -16.40
N ASP A 162 18.88 21.83 -15.24
CA ASP A 162 18.60 21.22 -13.93
C ASP A 162 17.28 20.44 -13.90
N ASP A 163 16.26 20.92 -14.63
CA ASP A 163 14.97 20.21 -14.73
C ASP A 163 15.12 18.85 -15.41
N LEU A 164 15.91 18.77 -16.50
CA LEU A 164 16.17 17.50 -17.17
C LEU A 164 16.98 16.55 -16.27
N LEU A 165 17.99 17.07 -15.58
CA LEU A 165 18.81 16.26 -14.65
C LEU A 165 17.96 15.73 -13.49
N LYS A 166 17.09 16.56 -12.91
CA LYS A 166 16.15 16.14 -11.86
C LYS A 166 15.19 15.04 -12.38
N LYS A 167 14.59 15.24 -13.55
CA LYS A 167 13.73 14.23 -14.17
C LYS A 167 14.49 12.92 -14.39
N ALA A 168 15.71 12.97 -14.95
CA ALA A 168 16.52 11.78 -15.22
C ALA A 168 16.91 11.03 -13.94
N ARG A 169 17.25 11.75 -12.87
CA ARG A 169 17.56 11.14 -11.57
C ARG A 169 16.37 10.45 -10.93
N CYS A 170 15.16 10.97 -11.15
CA CYS A 170 13.91 10.39 -10.64
C CYS A 170 13.41 9.18 -11.46
N LEU A 171 14.00 8.86 -12.61
CA LEU A 171 13.62 7.67 -13.36
C LEU A 171 14.03 6.41 -12.60
N VAL A 172 13.16 5.41 -12.64
CA VAL A 172 13.42 4.06 -12.12
C VAL A 172 13.44 3.04 -13.25
N LEU A 173 14.00 1.86 -12.99
CA LEU A 173 14.02 0.78 -13.96
C LEU A 173 12.61 0.31 -14.31
N ASP A 174 12.45 -0.21 -15.51
CA ASP A 174 11.22 -0.75 -16.08
C ASP A 174 10.05 0.27 -16.19
N GLN A 175 10.36 1.56 -16.00
CA GLN A 175 9.42 2.65 -16.22
C GLN A 175 9.36 3.00 -17.70
N VAL A 176 8.14 3.13 -18.25
CA VAL A 176 7.92 3.54 -19.64
C VAL A 176 7.76 5.06 -19.70
N VAL A 177 8.57 5.71 -20.53
CA VAL A 177 8.62 7.16 -20.66
C VAL A 177 8.76 7.59 -22.11
N CYS A 178 8.44 8.85 -22.41
CA CYS A 178 8.81 9.45 -23.69
C CYS A 178 10.04 10.35 -23.51
N LEU A 179 11.02 10.18 -24.38
CA LEU A 179 12.25 10.98 -24.42
C LEU A 179 12.24 11.87 -25.67
N SER A 180 12.40 13.18 -25.48
CA SER A 180 12.79 14.07 -26.57
C SER A 180 14.28 13.94 -26.76
N VAL A 181 14.72 13.60 -27.96
CA VAL A 181 16.13 13.33 -28.25
C VAL A 181 16.60 14.05 -29.50
N ALA A 182 17.86 14.46 -29.49
CA ALA A 182 18.59 14.94 -30.65
C ALA A 182 19.61 13.90 -31.10
N LYS A 183 19.63 13.55 -32.38
CA LYS A 183 20.61 12.63 -32.94
C LYS A 183 21.89 13.35 -33.32
N THR A 184 23.03 12.86 -32.85
CA THR A 184 24.35 13.41 -33.17
C THR A 184 24.92 12.82 -34.46
N ARG A 185 25.99 13.43 -34.98
CA ARG A 185 26.77 12.88 -36.12
C ARG A 185 27.44 11.56 -35.80
N SER A 186 27.71 11.27 -34.54
CA SER A 186 28.28 10.01 -34.04
C SER A 186 27.26 8.92 -33.76
N ASN A 187 26.04 9.06 -34.29
CA ASN A 187 24.91 8.13 -34.04
C ASN A 187 24.42 8.00 -32.58
N LEU A 188 24.80 8.91 -31.70
CA LEU A 188 24.34 8.94 -30.34
C LEU A 188 23.05 9.76 -30.21
N LEU A 189 22.11 9.30 -29.42
CA LEU A 189 20.91 10.07 -29.02
C LEU A 189 21.19 10.82 -27.74
N ILE A 190 20.97 12.14 -27.75
CA ILE A 190 21.10 13.01 -26.58
C ILE A 190 19.71 13.43 -26.12
N ALA A 191 19.41 13.23 -24.84
CA ALA A 191 18.16 13.66 -24.25
C ALA A 191 18.08 15.19 -24.19
N GLU A 192 16.98 15.74 -24.66
CA GLU A 192 16.60 17.16 -24.52
C GLU A 192 15.46 17.34 -23.50
N ASP A 193 14.59 16.34 -23.34
CA ASP A 193 13.55 16.31 -22.31
C ASP A 193 13.10 14.88 -22.00
N ILE A 194 12.50 14.71 -20.80
CA ILE A 194 11.89 13.47 -20.33
C ILE A 194 10.43 13.76 -19.98
N ILE A 195 9.53 13.02 -20.62
CA ILE A 195 8.09 13.21 -20.48
C ILE A 195 7.51 11.93 -19.86
N LEU A 196 6.97 12.07 -18.65
CA LEU A 196 6.25 10.99 -17.98
C LEU A 196 4.83 10.89 -18.54
N PRO A 197 4.18 9.71 -18.45
CA PRO A 197 2.76 9.57 -18.81
C PRO A 197 1.90 10.59 -18.08
N ASP A 198 2.18 10.78 -16.78
CA ASP A 198 1.52 11.71 -15.86
C ASP A 198 -0.02 11.60 -15.91
N ILE A 199 -0.72 12.39 -15.13
CA ILE A 199 -2.16 12.48 -15.13
C ILE A 199 -2.58 13.88 -15.59
N ALA A 200 -3.69 13.96 -16.32
CA ALA A 200 -4.31 15.25 -16.62
C ALA A 200 -4.97 15.83 -15.37
N GLN A 201 -5.08 17.14 -15.29
CA GLN A 201 -5.96 17.76 -14.30
C GLN A 201 -7.39 17.34 -14.59
N LYS A 202 -8.07 16.72 -13.61
CA LYS A 202 -9.48 16.36 -13.74
C LYS A 202 -10.32 16.97 -12.60
N PRO A 203 -11.60 17.28 -12.84
CA PRO A 203 -12.52 17.51 -11.73
C PRO A 203 -12.64 16.21 -10.92
N GLN A 204 -12.70 16.34 -9.60
CA GLN A 204 -12.89 15.22 -8.68
C GLN A 204 -14.35 14.77 -8.69
N ASN A 205 -14.60 13.47 -8.71
CA ASN A 205 -15.90 12.95 -8.36
C ASN A 205 -16.14 13.16 -6.86
N LYS A 206 -17.39 13.40 -6.49
CA LYS A 206 -17.79 13.68 -5.11
C LYS A 206 -19.06 12.93 -4.77
N ALA A 207 -19.17 12.52 -3.53
CA ALA A 207 -20.41 11.95 -3.01
C ALA A 207 -21.52 13.02 -3.02
N PRO A 208 -22.76 12.65 -3.34
CA PRO A 208 -23.89 13.59 -3.30
C PRO A 208 -24.31 13.97 -1.87
N ILE A 209 -23.88 13.21 -0.89
CA ILE A 209 -24.23 13.34 0.52
C ILE A 209 -22.99 13.31 1.41
N PRO A 210 -23.03 13.89 2.61
CA PRO A 210 -21.87 13.96 3.51
C PRO A 210 -21.60 12.61 4.20
N VAL A 211 -21.02 11.66 3.48
CA VAL A 211 -20.52 10.39 4.02
C VAL A 211 -19.00 10.41 4.06
N TYR A 212 -18.42 9.73 5.05
CA TYR A 212 -16.99 9.74 5.29
C TYR A 212 -16.39 8.36 5.10
N ALA A 213 -15.19 8.33 4.52
CA ALA A 213 -14.32 7.16 4.47
C ALA A 213 -13.18 7.33 5.48
N VAL A 214 -13.03 6.33 6.35
CA VAL A 214 -11.94 6.23 7.33
C VAL A 214 -10.87 5.35 6.72
N LEU A 215 -9.70 5.92 6.44
CA LEU A 215 -8.61 5.24 5.76
C LEU A 215 -7.58 4.75 6.79
N THR A 216 -7.28 3.46 6.77
CA THR A 216 -6.31 2.86 7.69
C THR A 216 -5.59 1.68 7.03
N SER A 217 -4.54 1.17 7.68
CA SER A 217 -3.74 0.02 7.22
C SER A 217 -2.90 -0.51 8.38
N ASP A 218 -2.11 -1.53 8.11
CA ASP A 218 -0.98 -1.95 8.95
C ASP A 218 -1.38 -2.15 10.43
N MET A 219 -2.41 -2.99 10.65
CA MET A 219 -2.85 -3.32 12.01
C MET A 219 -1.80 -4.16 12.72
N HIS A 220 -1.17 -5.12 12.01
CA HIS A 220 -0.17 -6.04 12.55
C HIS A 220 -0.61 -6.75 13.82
N VAL A 221 -1.86 -7.24 13.82
CA VAL A 221 -2.38 -8.04 14.93
C VAL A 221 -1.54 -9.30 15.09
N GLY A 222 -1.06 -9.55 16.30
CA GLY A 222 -0.11 -10.63 16.61
C GLY A 222 1.29 -10.14 16.93
N SER A 223 1.65 -8.90 16.59
CA SER A 223 2.88 -8.24 17.01
C SER A 223 2.81 -7.84 18.49
N THR A 224 3.96 -7.90 19.19
CA THR A 224 4.12 -7.30 20.53
C THR A 224 4.03 -5.77 20.49
N LYS A 225 4.17 -5.19 19.30
CA LYS A 225 4.14 -3.74 19.03
C LYS A 225 2.79 -3.22 18.56
N PHE A 226 1.77 -4.09 18.47
CA PHE A 226 0.41 -3.67 18.12
C PHE A 226 -0.18 -2.76 19.20
N GLN A 227 -0.60 -1.57 18.82
CA GLN A 227 -1.20 -0.57 19.70
C GLN A 227 -2.69 -0.85 20.00
N ARG A 228 -2.92 -1.91 20.78
CA ARG A 228 -4.26 -2.39 21.13
C ARG A 228 -5.16 -1.28 21.71
N GLU A 229 -4.62 -0.48 22.63
CA GLU A 229 -5.39 0.56 23.31
C GLU A 229 -5.78 1.71 22.34
N ALA A 230 -4.90 2.07 21.43
CA ALA A 230 -5.20 3.06 20.39
C ALA A 230 -6.30 2.54 19.46
N PHE A 231 -6.24 1.27 19.05
CA PHE A 231 -7.28 0.66 18.22
C PHE A 231 -8.63 0.55 18.97
N ASN A 232 -8.62 0.24 20.26
CA ASN A 232 -9.83 0.25 21.09
C ASN A 232 -10.44 1.66 21.15
N ARG A 233 -9.64 2.73 21.33
CA ARG A 233 -10.14 4.12 21.28
C ARG A 233 -10.75 4.44 19.91
N PHE A 234 -10.15 3.98 18.83
CA PHE A 234 -10.68 4.11 17.48
C PHE A 234 -12.07 3.46 17.34
N THR A 235 -12.22 2.20 17.79
CA THR A 235 -13.53 1.53 17.73
C THR A 235 -14.56 2.20 18.63
N LEU A 236 -14.16 2.68 19.82
CA LEU A 236 -15.03 3.48 20.69
C LEU A 236 -15.45 4.79 20.03
N TRP A 237 -14.56 5.44 19.30
CA TRP A 237 -14.88 6.65 18.54
C TRP A 237 -15.93 6.37 17.46
N LEU A 238 -15.78 5.33 16.66
CA LEU A 238 -16.79 4.92 15.67
C LEU A 238 -18.15 4.64 16.29
N ASN A 239 -18.18 4.17 17.55
CA ASN A 239 -19.39 3.95 18.34
C ASN A 239 -19.93 5.22 19.04
N GLY A 240 -19.31 6.40 18.81
CA GLY A 240 -19.68 7.66 19.46
C GLY A 240 -19.37 7.74 20.95
N LYS A 241 -18.52 6.82 21.47
CA LYS A 241 -18.17 6.69 22.89
C LYS A 241 -16.82 7.32 23.26
N TYR A 242 -16.09 7.88 22.28
CA TYR A 242 -14.79 8.52 22.46
C TYR A 242 -14.69 9.81 21.66
N GLY A 243 -13.92 10.78 22.17
CA GLY A 243 -13.66 12.08 21.55
C GLY A 243 -14.67 13.17 21.92
N ASP A 244 -14.36 14.39 21.47
CA ASP A 244 -15.19 15.58 21.62
C ASP A 244 -16.42 15.56 20.69
N GLU A 245 -17.24 16.62 20.72
CA GLU A 245 -18.45 16.71 19.92
C GLU A 245 -18.16 16.68 18.41
N LYS A 246 -17.10 17.36 17.95
CA LYS A 246 -16.66 17.37 16.55
C LYS A 246 -16.20 15.99 16.09
N MET A 247 -15.42 15.31 16.91
CA MET A 247 -14.99 13.92 16.61
C MET A 247 -16.21 12.98 16.52
N ARG A 248 -17.19 13.11 17.43
CA ARG A 248 -18.41 12.30 17.41
C ARG A 248 -19.32 12.63 16.22
N GLU A 249 -19.38 13.88 15.81
CA GLU A 249 -20.07 14.27 14.58
C GLU A 249 -19.42 13.58 13.35
N MET A 250 -18.09 13.61 13.26
CA MET A 250 -17.38 12.90 12.19
C MET A 250 -17.65 11.40 12.22
N ALA A 251 -17.64 10.77 13.41
CA ALA A 251 -17.98 9.36 13.57
C ALA A 251 -19.41 9.06 13.09
N SER A 252 -20.36 9.98 13.31
CA SER A 252 -21.75 9.81 12.87
C SER A 252 -21.91 9.71 11.35
N HIS A 253 -20.98 10.30 10.58
CA HIS A 253 -20.96 10.30 9.11
C HIS A 253 -20.07 9.19 8.53
N ALA A 254 -19.31 8.45 9.37
CA ALA A 254 -18.43 7.37 8.91
C ALA A 254 -19.27 6.23 8.33
N LYS A 255 -19.17 6.01 7.02
CA LYS A 255 -19.86 4.95 6.28
C LYS A 255 -18.93 3.83 5.85
N TYR A 256 -17.65 4.14 5.67
CA TYR A 256 -16.65 3.21 5.19
C TYR A 256 -15.41 3.20 6.08
N VAL A 257 -14.92 2.02 6.42
CA VAL A 257 -13.57 1.80 6.96
C VAL A 257 -12.80 1.00 5.92
N VAL A 258 -11.70 1.55 5.44
CA VAL A 258 -10.88 0.97 4.39
C VAL A 258 -9.52 0.60 4.96
N ILE A 259 -9.18 -0.69 4.94
CA ILE A 259 -7.94 -1.24 5.50
C ILE A 259 -7.02 -1.66 4.34
N ALA A 260 -5.97 -0.88 4.10
CA ALA A 260 -5.05 -1.10 2.98
C ALA A 260 -3.92 -2.10 3.32
N GLY A 261 -4.29 -3.28 3.85
CA GLY A 261 -3.39 -4.41 4.05
C GLY A 261 -2.69 -4.46 5.41
N ASP A 262 -1.93 -5.53 5.59
CA ASP A 262 -1.19 -5.89 6.81
C ASP A 262 -2.11 -5.90 8.05
N ILE A 263 -3.19 -6.69 7.96
CA ILE A 263 -4.16 -6.89 9.05
C ILE A 263 -3.49 -7.65 10.19
N VAL A 264 -2.71 -8.68 9.86
CA VAL A 264 -1.95 -9.50 10.80
C VAL A 264 -0.46 -9.26 10.62
N ASP A 265 0.33 -9.59 11.67
CA ASP A 265 1.79 -9.49 11.56
C ASP A 265 2.38 -10.63 10.71
N GLY A 266 1.64 -11.71 10.51
CA GLY A 266 2.11 -12.88 9.78
C GLY A 266 3.24 -13.62 10.53
N ILE A 267 3.94 -14.51 9.82
CA ILE A 267 5.06 -15.27 10.37
C ILE A 267 6.16 -15.40 9.32
N GLY A 268 7.41 -15.06 9.70
CA GLY A 268 8.59 -15.23 8.83
C GLY A 268 8.67 -14.21 7.69
N VAL A 269 8.10 -13.02 7.86
CA VAL A 269 8.10 -11.95 6.86
C VAL A 269 9.45 -11.24 6.79
N TYR A 270 10.12 -11.05 7.92
CA TYR A 270 11.45 -10.44 8.00
C TYR A 270 12.35 -11.16 9.02
N PRO A 271 13.67 -11.00 8.94
CA PRO A 271 14.61 -11.69 9.83
C PRO A 271 14.36 -11.36 11.31
N ASN A 272 14.34 -12.37 12.17
CA ASN A 272 14.12 -12.29 13.62
C ASN A 272 12.71 -11.85 14.07
N GLN A 273 11.74 -11.71 13.18
CA GLN A 273 10.36 -11.34 13.50
C GLN A 273 9.75 -12.16 14.64
N VAL A 274 10.06 -13.46 14.71
CA VAL A 274 9.52 -14.39 15.74
C VAL A 274 9.73 -13.87 17.16
N LYS A 275 10.76 -13.05 17.42
CA LYS A 275 11.05 -12.43 18.71
C LYS A 275 10.07 -11.29 19.06
N GLU A 276 9.44 -10.70 18.05
CA GLU A 276 8.49 -9.60 18.17
C GLU A 276 7.03 -10.06 18.01
N LEU A 277 6.80 -11.39 17.86
CA LEU A 277 5.45 -11.97 17.81
C LEU A 277 4.93 -12.32 19.21
N ALA A 278 3.80 -11.71 19.58
CA ALA A 278 3.00 -12.14 20.72
C ALA A 278 2.19 -13.41 20.40
N ILE A 279 1.78 -13.57 19.13
CA ILE A 279 1.00 -14.70 18.63
C ILE A 279 1.76 -15.33 17.46
N LYS A 280 2.17 -16.59 17.60
CA LYS A 280 2.99 -17.32 16.62
C LYS A 280 2.17 -18.26 15.71
N ASP A 281 0.88 -18.07 15.65
CA ASP A 281 -0.04 -18.82 14.79
C ASP A 281 -0.88 -17.85 13.96
N VAL A 282 -0.80 -17.94 12.63
CA VAL A 282 -1.46 -17.00 11.72
C VAL A 282 -2.98 -17.06 11.82
N TYR A 283 -3.56 -18.24 12.02
CA TYR A 283 -5.01 -18.37 12.17
C TYR A 283 -5.50 -17.70 13.46
N THR A 284 -4.72 -17.80 14.53
CA THR A 284 -5.02 -17.10 15.79
C THR A 284 -4.86 -15.60 15.67
N GLN A 285 -3.89 -15.12 14.85
CA GLN A 285 -3.76 -13.71 14.54
C GLN A 285 -5.02 -13.20 13.83
N TYR A 286 -5.53 -13.90 12.79
CA TYR A 286 -6.76 -13.52 12.08
C TYR A 286 -7.99 -13.60 12.99
N ARG A 287 -8.13 -14.62 13.84
CA ARG A 287 -9.22 -14.69 14.83
C ARG A 287 -9.21 -13.50 15.79
N LEU A 288 -8.03 -13.05 16.22
CA LEU A 288 -7.91 -11.88 17.07
C LEU A 288 -8.22 -10.59 16.27
N ALA A 289 -7.74 -10.48 15.03
CA ALA A 289 -8.06 -9.34 14.16
C ALA A 289 -9.57 -9.22 13.93
N ALA A 290 -10.25 -10.34 13.72
CA ALA A 290 -11.70 -10.39 13.59
C ALA A 290 -12.39 -9.77 14.83
N LYS A 291 -11.95 -10.11 16.07
CA LYS A 291 -12.49 -9.54 17.32
C LYS A 291 -12.31 -8.03 17.44
N PHE A 292 -11.29 -7.46 16.83
CA PHE A 292 -11.14 -6.00 16.78
C PHE A 292 -12.04 -5.36 15.72
N ILE A 293 -12.12 -5.97 14.54
CA ILE A 293 -12.89 -5.43 13.40
C ILE A 293 -14.40 -5.56 13.65
N GLU A 294 -14.86 -6.61 14.34
CA GLU A 294 -16.28 -6.80 14.70
C GLU A 294 -16.82 -5.72 15.63
N GLN A 295 -15.95 -5.00 16.37
CA GLN A 295 -16.36 -3.86 17.21
C GLN A 295 -16.73 -2.60 16.41
N ILE A 296 -16.39 -2.55 15.12
CA ILE A 296 -16.83 -1.48 14.21
C ILE A 296 -18.35 -1.61 14.03
N PRO A 297 -19.14 -0.52 14.16
CA PRO A 297 -20.59 -0.59 13.99
C PRO A 297 -21.04 -1.29 12.70
N ASP A 298 -22.14 -2.02 12.78
CA ASP A 298 -22.69 -2.85 11.70
C ASP A 298 -23.12 -2.06 10.44
N TYR A 299 -23.50 -0.79 10.60
CA TYR A 299 -23.85 0.11 9.51
C TYR A 299 -22.64 0.68 8.75
N ILE A 300 -21.42 0.47 9.23
CA ILE A 300 -20.18 0.88 8.56
C ILE A 300 -19.65 -0.29 7.75
N GLU A 301 -19.49 -0.08 6.46
CA GLU A 301 -18.90 -1.08 5.57
C GLU A 301 -17.39 -1.18 5.75
N VAL A 302 -16.86 -2.39 5.83
CA VAL A 302 -15.42 -2.63 5.96
C VAL A 302 -14.89 -3.21 4.67
N ILE A 303 -13.88 -2.54 4.08
CA ILE A 303 -13.18 -2.95 2.88
C ILE A 303 -11.74 -3.28 3.24
N ILE A 304 -11.25 -4.44 2.79
CA ILE A 304 -9.94 -4.98 3.15
C ILE A 304 -9.24 -5.42 1.88
N ILE A 305 -7.96 -5.03 1.71
CA ILE A 305 -7.03 -5.64 0.76
C ILE A 305 -5.89 -6.31 1.53
N PRO A 306 -5.17 -7.30 0.95
CA PRO A 306 -3.99 -7.86 1.60
C PRO A 306 -2.78 -6.94 1.51
N GLY A 307 -1.86 -7.10 2.49
CA GLY A 307 -0.52 -6.59 2.45
C GLY A 307 0.53 -7.71 2.39
N ASN A 308 1.80 -7.37 2.57
CA ASN A 308 2.88 -8.37 2.48
C ASN A 308 3.03 -9.23 3.75
N HIS A 309 2.38 -8.89 4.85
CA HIS A 309 2.31 -9.70 6.06
C HIS A 309 1.13 -10.67 6.06
N ASP A 310 0.10 -10.38 5.28
CA ASP A 310 -1.09 -11.20 5.19
C ASP A 310 -0.87 -12.55 4.50
N ALA A 311 -1.85 -13.45 4.62
CA ALA A 311 -1.76 -14.83 4.15
C ALA A 311 -1.59 -15.03 2.64
N PRO A 312 -2.12 -14.17 1.73
CA PRO A 312 -1.93 -14.36 0.29
C PRO A 312 -0.48 -14.32 -0.15
N ARG A 313 -0.22 -14.70 -1.41
CA ARG A 313 1.12 -14.63 -2.01
C ARG A 313 1.72 -13.23 -1.87
N LYS A 314 3.05 -13.18 -1.72
CA LYS A 314 3.78 -11.90 -1.54
C LYS A 314 3.97 -11.13 -2.85
N ALA A 315 3.94 -11.84 -3.99
CA ALA A 315 4.09 -11.24 -5.31
C ALA A 315 2.81 -10.50 -5.71
N LEU A 316 3.00 -9.27 -6.25
CA LEU A 316 1.93 -8.44 -6.79
C LEU A 316 1.58 -8.86 -8.23
N PRO A 317 0.32 -8.75 -8.61
CA PRO A 317 -0.85 -8.44 -7.78
C PRO A 317 -1.19 -9.57 -6.83
N GLN A 318 -1.79 -9.24 -5.67
CA GLN A 318 -2.22 -10.24 -4.71
C GLN A 318 -3.73 -10.50 -4.85
N PRO A 319 -4.19 -11.77 -4.76
CA PRO A 319 -5.60 -12.06 -4.62
C PRO A 319 -6.12 -11.61 -3.25
N ALA A 320 -7.42 -11.45 -3.10
CA ALA A 320 -8.07 -11.21 -1.83
C ALA A 320 -7.68 -12.25 -0.77
N ILE A 321 -7.75 -11.88 0.50
CA ILE A 321 -7.55 -12.80 1.61
C ILE A 321 -8.64 -13.86 1.55
N SER A 322 -8.25 -15.15 1.55
CA SER A 322 -9.18 -16.26 1.38
C SER A 322 -10.19 -16.37 2.53
N ASN A 323 -11.34 -16.95 2.24
CA ASN A 323 -12.39 -17.19 3.24
C ASN A 323 -11.89 -17.99 4.45
N THR A 324 -10.97 -18.93 4.26
CA THR A 324 -10.38 -19.72 5.34
C THR A 324 -9.80 -18.88 6.47
N PHE A 325 -9.21 -17.73 6.16
CA PHE A 325 -8.67 -16.80 7.15
C PHE A 325 -9.69 -15.79 7.65
N LEU A 326 -10.66 -15.42 6.83
CA LEU A 326 -11.67 -14.41 7.16
C LEU A 326 -12.97 -15.00 7.70
N GLU A 327 -13.13 -16.33 7.76
CA GLU A 327 -14.32 -16.98 8.29
C GLU A 327 -14.76 -16.42 9.65
N PRO A 328 -13.87 -16.27 10.66
CA PRO A 328 -14.26 -15.72 11.97
C PRO A 328 -14.84 -14.29 11.89
N LEU A 329 -14.39 -13.49 10.92
CA LEU A 329 -14.90 -12.13 10.70
C LEU A 329 -16.23 -12.15 9.95
N ARG A 330 -16.38 -13.04 8.95
CA ARG A 330 -17.59 -13.16 8.14
C ARG A 330 -18.77 -13.74 8.90
N GLU A 331 -18.52 -14.54 9.93
CA GLU A 331 -19.55 -15.01 10.85
C GLU A 331 -20.19 -13.87 11.64
N SER A 332 -19.44 -12.81 11.94
CA SER A 332 -19.90 -11.68 12.76
C SER A 332 -20.43 -10.51 11.94
N ARG A 333 -19.90 -10.29 10.70
CA ARG A 333 -20.28 -9.17 9.85
C ARG A 333 -19.93 -9.38 8.37
N SER A 334 -20.60 -8.60 7.49
CA SER A 334 -20.19 -8.50 6.07
C SER A 334 -18.89 -7.69 5.94
N VAL A 335 -17.98 -8.18 5.08
CA VAL A 335 -16.73 -7.49 4.72
C VAL A 335 -16.44 -7.68 3.25
N TYR A 336 -15.91 -6.63 2.60
CA TYR A 336 -15.40 -6.67 1.24
C TYR A 336 -13.92 -7.01 1.28
N SER A 337 -13.56 -8.27 1.01
CA SER A 337 -12.16 -8.70 0.83
C SER A 337 -11.82 -8.65 -0.65
N LEU A 338 -10.91 -7.77 -1.03
CA LEU A 338 -10.52 -7.47 -2.42
C LEU A 338 -9.04 -7.73 -2.63
N GLY A 339 -8.59 -7.81 -3.88
CA GLY A 339 -7.19 -7.98 -4.22
C GLY A 339 -6.36 -6.70 -4.04
N ASN A 340 -5.07 -6.80 -4.22
CA ASN A 340 -4.11 -5.69 -4.14
C ASN A 340 -3.29 -5.64 -5.44
N PRO A 341 -3.41 -4.54 -6.25
CA PRO A 341 -4.26 -3.38 -6.04
C PRO A 341 -5.74 -3.64 -6.38
N CYS A 342 -6.63 -2.72 -5.97
CA CYS A 342 -8.04 -2.74 -6.33
C CYS A 342 -8.56 -1.31 -6.58
N LEU A 343 -9.35 -1.13 -7.63
CA LEU A 343 -10.08 0.11 -7.91
C LEU A 343 -11.56 -0.09 -7.61
N LEU A 344 -12.12 0.76 -6.76
CA LEU A 344 -13.54 0.74 -6.41
C LEU A 344 -14.10 2.15 -6.33
N SER A 345 -15.42 2.27 -6.35
CA SER A 345 -16.14 3.52 -6.13
C SER A 345 -16.92 3.45 -4.82
N LEU A 346 -16.80 4.50 -4.00
CA LEU A 346 -17.53 4.72 -2.77
C LEU A 346 -18.39 5.98 -2.93
N HIS A 347 -19.70 5.85 -3.02
CA HIS A 347 -20.61 6.98 -3.31
C HIS A 347 -20.11 7.86 -4.46
N ASN A 348 -19.76 7.24 -5.60
CA ASN A 348 -19.21 7.84 -6.83
C ASN A 348 -17.76 8.33 -6.74
N VAL A 349 -17.11 8.31 -5.59
CA VAL A 349 -15.68 8.65 -5.44
C VAL A 349 -14.84 7.42 -5.77
N GLU A 350 -13.98 7.50 -6.77
CA GLU A 350 -13.09 6.41 -7.20
C GLU A 350 -11.86 6.34 -6.30
N VAL A 351 -11.69 5.18 -5.66
CA VAL A 351 -10.58 4.93 -4.72
C VAL A 351 -9.73 3.78 -5.26
N LEU A 352 -8.46 4.08 -5.54
CA LEU A 352 -7.44 3.08 -5.85
C LEU A 352 -6.75 2.67 -4.56
N LEU A 353 -6.98 1.42 -4.18
CA LEU A 353 -6.35 0.80 -3.01
C LEU A 353 -5.10 0.06 -3.44
N TYR A 354 -4.01 0.33 -2.74
CA TYR A 354 -2.72 -0.33 -2.95
C TYR A 354 -1.99 -0.41 -1.61
N HIS A 355 -1.51 -1.59 -1.22
CA HIS A 355 -0.85 -1.70 0.09
C HIS A 355 0.41 -0.82 0.20
N GLY A 356 1.23 -0.72 -0.86
CA GLY A 356 2.37 0.20 -0.85
C GLY A 356 3.75 -0.46 -0.91
N ARG A 357 3.84 -1.78 -1.10
CA ARG A 357 5.11 -2.53 -1.04
C ARG A 357 6.24 -1.92 -1.88
N SER A 358 5.94 -1.42 -3.08
CA SER A 358 6.93 -0.84 -3.99
C SER A 358 7.48 0.53 -3.56
N LEU A 359 6.89 1.16 -2.55
CA LEU A 359 7.43 2.40 -1.98
C LEU A 359 8.85 2.19 -1.43
N ASP A 360 9.18 0.97 -0.95
CA ASP A 360 10.54 0.60 -0.56
C ASP A 360 11.53 0.71 -1.71
N ASP A 361 11.14 0.30 -2.93
CA ASP A 361 11.99 0.39 -4.12
C ASP A 361 12.19 1.85 -4.52
N ILE A 362 11.12 2.65 -4.53
CA ILE A 362 11.18 4.07 -4.89
C ILE A 362 12.02 4.86 -3.89
N ILE A 363 11.76 4.71 -2.59
CA ILE A 363 12.47 5.46 -1.53
C ILE A 363 13.96 5.10 -1.52
N SER A 364 14.32 3.85 -1.81
CA SER A 364 15.74 3.43 -1.81
C SER A 364 16.50 3.79 -3.08
N THR A 365 15.84 4.12 -4.20
CA THR A 365 16.48 4.33 -5.50
C THR A 365 16.38 5.76 -6.02
N VAL A 366 15.36 6.51 -5.62
CA VAL A 366 15.14 7.88 -6.09
C VAL A 366 15.74 8.88 -5.09
N PRO A 367 16.61 9.78 -5.55
CA PRO A 367 17.19 10.82 -4.68
C PRO A 367 16.12 11.69 -4.03
N ASP A 368 16.42 12.20 -2.83
CA ASP A 368 15.56 13.09 -2.04
C ASP A 368 14.19 12.49 -1.63
N MET A 369 14.05 11.17 -1.74
CA MET A 369 12.92 10.42 -1.17
C MET A 369 13.31 9.88 0.21
N GLY A 370 12.36 9.89 1.14
CA GLY A 370 12.54 9.39 2.50
C GLY A 370 11.24 8.82 3.05
N PHE A 371 11.36 8.02 4.10
CA PHE A 371 10.21 7.38 4.75
C PHE A 371 9.28 8.40 5.43
N GLU A 372 9.77 9.61 5.75
CA GLU A 372 9.01 10.67 6.42
C GLU A 372 7.93 11.29 5.52
N HIS A 373 8.06 11.10 4.19
CA HIS A 373 7.18 11.68 3.18
C HIS A 373 6.73 10.66 2.14
N PRO A 374 6.02 9.58 2.54
CA PRO A 374 5.60 8.52 1.62
C PRO A 374 4.71 9.03 0.47
N GLU A 375 3.96 10.10 0.69
CA GLU A 375 3.12 10.74 -0.32
C GLU A 375 3.91 11.24 -1.54
N LYS A 376 5.20 11.56 -1.37
CA LYS A 376 6.09 11.95 -2.50
C LYS A 376 6.39 10.77 -3.41
N ALA A 377 6.68 9.60 -2.83
CA ALA A 377 6.92 8.37 -3.57
C ALA A 377 5.64 7.89 -4.26
N MET A 378 4.48 7.93 -3.57
CA MET A 378 3.17 7.64 -4.16
C MET A 378 2.84 8.55 -5.34
N LYS A 379 3.16 9.85 -5.23
CA LYS A 379 3.01 10.82 -6.34
C LYS A 379 3.88 10.44 -7.54
N LEU A 380 5.09 9.91 -7.32
CA LEU A 380 5.95 9.46 -8.40
C LEU A 380 5.35 8.25 -9.13
N LEU A 381 4.81 7.27 -8.39
CA LEU A 381 4.10 6.14 -8.97
C LEU A 381 2.89 6.58 -9.80
N LEU A 382 2.09 7.50 -9.27
CA LEU A 382 0.94 8.06 -9.99
C LEU A 382 1.35 8.78 -11.29
N ARG A 383 2.42 9.56 -11.26
CA ARG A 383 2.99 10.22 -12.44
C ARG A 383 3.57 9.25 -13.46
N GLY A 384 4.15 8.15 -12.97
CA GLY A 384 4.63 7.05 -13.81
C GLY A 384 3.52 6.16 -14.34
N ARG A 385 2.28 6.33 -13.87
CA ARG A 385 1.11 5.51 -14.21
C ARG A 385 1.32 4.02 -13.91
N HIS A 386 2.14 3.71 -12.86
CA HIS A 386 2.45 2.34 -12.48
C HIS A 386 2.74 2.22 -10.98
N LEU A 387 2.06 1.27 -10.31
CA LEU A 387 2.16 1.10 -8.84
C LEU A 387 3.46 0.40 -8.38
N ALA A 388 4.08 -0.44 -9.21
CA ALA A 388 5.34 -1.12 -8.88
C ALA A 388 6.19 -1.29 -10.15
N PRO A 389 6.85 -0.23 -10.65
CA PRO A 389 7.56 -0.29 -11.92
C PRO A 389 8.77 -1.23 -11.88
N VAL A 390 9.55 -1.23 -10.81
CA VAL A 390 10.85 -1.94 -10.73
C VAL A 390 10.65 -3.45 -10.63
N TYR A 391 11.18 -4.20 -11.60
CA TYR A 391 11.27 -5.64 -11.55
C TYR A 391 12.61 -6.10 -10.96
N GLY A 392 12.59 -7.19 -10.18
CA GLY A 392 13.80 -7.69 -9.51
C GLY A 392 14.29 -6.85 -8.33
N GLY A 393 13.50 -5.86 -7.88
CA GLY A 393 13.73 -5.08 -6.67
C GLY A 393 13.28 -5.80 -5.39
N LYS A 394 12.95 -5.04 -4.35
CA LYS A 394 12.44 -5.57 -3.08
C LYS A 394 11.01 -6.09 -3.19
N THR A 395 10.26 -5.62 -4.18
CA THR A 395 8.86 -5.98 -4.42
C THR A 395 8.77 -7.13 -5.41
N PRO A 396 8.35 -8.33 -4.98
CA PRO A 396 8.15 -9.43 -5.91
C PRO A 396 6.94 -9.18 -6.80
N LEU A 397 7.09 -9.44 -8.10
CA LEU A 397 6.04 -9.32 -9.11
C LEU A 397 5.70 -10.69 -9.70
N SER A 398 4.42 -10.96 -9.91
CA SER A 398 3.92 -12.12 -10.63
C SER A 398 3.59 -11.70 -12.06
N PRO A 399 4.09 -12.42 -13.09
CA PRO A 399 3.88 -12.04 -14.47
C PRO A 399 2.50 -12.49 -14.96
N GLU A 400 1.46 -11.79 -14.56
CA GLU A 400 0.10 -12.06 -15.05
C GLU A 400 -0.05 -11.63 -16.52
N ASN A 401 -1.00 -12.21 -17.23
CA ASN A 401 -1.27 -11.88 -18.64
C ASN A 401 -1.63 -10.40 -18.87
N ARG A 402 -2.07 -9.71 -17.81
CA ARG A 402 -2.29 -8.27 -17.76
C ARG A 402 -1.48 -7.69 -16.60
N ASP A 403 -0.79 -6.58 -16.83
CA ASP A 403 -0.16 -5.84 -15.74
C ASP A 403 -1.19 -5.01 -14.96
N PHE A 404 -1.74 -5.61 -13.88
CA PHE A 404 -2.72 -4.97 -13.00
C PHE A 404 -2.17 -3.78 -12.21
N LEU A 405 -0.87 -3.51 -12.29
CA LEU A 405 -0.21 -2.41 -11.59
C LEU A 405 -0.19 -1.12 -12.43
N VAL A 406 -0.58 -1.19 -13.71
CA VAL A 406 -0.75 -0.01 -14.57
C VAL A 406 -1.99 0.77 -14.13
N ILE A 407 -1.83 2.05 -13.85
CA ILE A 407 -2.91 2.98 -13.50
C ILE A 407 -3.51 3.53 -14.79
N GLU A 408 -4.50 2.87 -15.39
CA GLU A 408 -5.17 3.38 -16.59
C GLU A 408 -6.19 4.47 -16.25
N ASP A 409 -7.05 4.20 -15.27
CA ASP A 409 -8.04 5.14 -14.79
C ASP A 409 -7.45 5.97 -13.62
N VAL A 410 -7.63 7.28 -13.69
CA VAL A 410 -7.13 8.19 -12.66
C VAL A 410 -8.13 8.23 -11.52
N PRO A 411 -7.79 7.72 -10.32
CA PRO A 411 -8.70 7.73 -9.18
C PRO A 411 -8.93 9.15 -8.64
N ASP A 412 -9.91 9.32 -7.77
CA ASP A 412 -10.07 10.52 -6.95
C ASP A 412 -9.22 10.44 -5.68
N ILE A 413 -9.04 9.22 -5.15
CA ILE A 413 -8.22 8.92 -3.98
C ILE A 413 -7.26 7.77 -4.31
N LEU A 414 -5.97 7.95 -4.04
CA LEU A 414 -4.96 6.87 -3.99
C LEU A 414 -4.62 6.62 -2.53
N HIS A 415 -5.05 5.46 -1.98
CA HIS A 415 -4.79 5.08 -0.60
C HIS A 415 -3.78 3.93 -0.52
N ALA A 416 -2.75 4.11 0.32
CA ALA A 416 -1.76 3.09 0.62
C ALA A 416 -1.42 3.04 2.12
N GLY A 417 -0.66 2.02 2.52
CA GLY A 417 -0.06 1.78 3.84
C GLY A 417 1.42 1.46 3.72
N HIS A 418 1.87 0.36 4.37
CA HIS A 418 3.19 -0.26 4.30
C HIS A 418 4.33 0.53 4.98
N ILE A 419 4.37 1.84 4.81
CA ILE A 419 5.46 2.68 5.36
C ILE A 419 5.24 3.01 6.85
N HIS A 420 4.03 2.79 7.38
CA HIS A 420 3.65 3.14 8.76
C HIS A 420 3.79 4.63 9.11
N VAL A 421 3.98 5.50 8.13
CA VAL A 421 4.06 6.95 8.32
C VAL A 421 2.89 7.62 7.62
N LEU A 422 2.11 8.38 8.36
CA LEU A 422 1.02 9.15 7.78
C LEU A 422 1.58 10.26 6.87
N GLY A 423 1.16 10.25 5.62
CA GLY A 423 1.45 11.30 4.66
C GLY A 423 0.29 11.49 3.69
N TYR A 424 -0.09 12.73 3.40
CA TYR A 424 -1.11 12.98 2.40
C TYR A 424 -0.86 14.28 1.63
N THR A 425 -1.31 14.31 0.39
CA THR A 425 -1.19 15.48 -0.49
C THR A 425 -2.25 15.43 -1.59
N ASN A 426 -2.47 16.53 -2.27
CA ASN A 426 -3.27 16.57 -3.49
C ASN A 426 -2.38 16.78 -4.72
N TYR A 427 -2.62 15.99 -5.74
CA TYR A 427 -1.91 16.14 -7.01
C TYR A 427 -2.87 16.09 -8.19
N ARG A 428 -3.05 17.20 -8.88
CA ARG A 428 -3.92 17.35 -10.08
C ARG A 428 -5.34 16.79 -9.88
N GLY A 429 -5.90 17.02 -8.70
CA GLY A 429 -7.23 16.55 -8.35
C GLY A 429 -7.28 15.14 -7.78
N VAL A 430 -6.16 14.46 -7.55
CA VAL A 430 -6.09 13.19 -6.84
C VAL A 430 -5.63 13.42 -5.42
N LEU A 431 -6.42 12.99 -4.44
CA LEU A 431 -6.01 12.92 -3.05
C LEU A 431 -5.14 11.66 -2.85
N ILE A 432 -3.89 11.84 -2.47
CA ILE A 432 -2.93 10.77 -2.19
C ILE A 432 -2.81 10.64 -0.68
N VAL A 433 -3.04 9.45 -0.12
CA VAL A 433 -2.99 9.19 1.33
C VAL A 433 -2.20 7.90 1.60
N ASN A 434 -1.14 8.01 2.40
CA ASN A 434 -0.52 6.87 3.07
C ASN A 434 -0.97 6.88 4.53
N SER A 435 -1.58 5.81 5.02
CA SER A 435 -2.04 5.71 6.41
C SER A 435 -0.91 5.26 7.35
N GLY A 436 -0.98 5.69 8.62
CA GLY A 436 0.13 5.55 9.58
C GLY A 436 0.23 4.22 10.32
N GLY A 437 -0.78 3.34 10.19
CA GLY A 437 -0.82 2.03 10.85
C GLY A 437 -1.10 2.05 12.37
N TRP A 438 -0.95 0.86 12.99
CA TRP A 438 -1.23 0.60 14.42
C TRP A 438 -0.09 -0.12 15.14
N GLN A 439 1.11 -0.10 14.56
CA GLN A 439 2.28 -0.75 15.12
C GLN A 439 3.31 0.28 15.57
N GLU A 440 3.83 0.15 16.79
CA GLU A 440 4.98 0.91 17.25
C GLU A 440 6.25 0.54 16.48
N GLN A 441 7.30 1.35 16.65
CA GLN A 441 8.58 1.11 16.01
C GLN A 441 9.15 -0.26 16.38
N THR A 442 9.30 -1.12 15.40
CA THR A 442 9.98 -2.42 15.52
C THR A 442 11.51 -2.23 15.45
N ASP A 443 12.27 -3.26 15.85
CA ASP A 443 13.73 -3.26 15.68
C ASP A 443 14.14 -3.19 14.21
N TYR A 444 13.33 -3.75 13.31
CA TYR A 444 13.54 -3.66 11.86
C TYR A 444 13.40 -2.21 11.38
N MET A 445 12.31 -1.53 11.74
CA MET A 445 12.08 -0.12 11.39
C MET A 445 13.18 0.80 11.94
N ARG A 446 13.62 0.55 13.19
CA ARG A 446 14.71 1.32 13.81
C ARG A 446 16.01 1.23 13.03
N ARG A 447 16.35 0.04 12.51
CA ARG A 447 17.55 -0.17 11.67
C ARG A 447 17.46 0.56 10.33
N LEU A 448 16.26 0.76 9.81
CA LEU A 448 16.01 1.53 8.58
C LEU A 448 15.93 3.05 8.82
N GLY A 449 15.97 3.51 10.08
CA GLY A 449 15.74 4.91 10.43
C GLY A 449 14.29 5.35 10.28
N LEU A 450 13.34 4.41 10.21
CA LEU A 450 11.92 4.70 10.05
C LEU A 450 11.26 4.91 11.41
N THR A 451 10.61 6.06 11.59
CA THR A 451 9.80 6.37 12.77
C THR A 451 8.33 6.37 12.38
N PRO A 452 7.54 5.37 12.79
CA PRO A 452 6.14 5.27 12.43
C PRO A 452 5.28 6.34 13.12
N THR A 453 4.07 6.55 12.61
CA THR A 453 3.07 7.47 13.18
C THR A 453 1.79 6.69 13.54
N PRO A 454 1.85 5.73 14.46
CA PRO A 454 0.74 4.84 14.74
C PRO A 454 -0.46 5.58 15.35
N GLY A 455 -1.65 5.06 15.10
CA GLY A 455 -2.89 5.58 15.67
C GLY A 455 -3.35 6.93 15.11
N LYS A 456 -2.70 7.45 14.08
CA LYS A 456 -3.16 8.65 13.35
C LYS A 456 -3.98 8.23 12.15
N VAL A 457 -5.29 8.48 12.20
CA VAL A 457 -6.24 7.98 11.20
C VAL A 457 -6.78 9.13 10.35
N PRO A 458 -6.51 9.14 9.02
CA PRO A 458 -7.13 10.06 8.09
C PRO A 458 -8.61 9.69 7.85
N VAL A 459 -9.47 10.67 8.01
CA VAL A 459 -10.91 10.62 7.75
C VAL A 459 -11.22 11.56 6.62
N VAL A 460 -11.74 11.04 5.53
CA VAL A 460 -12.03 11.79 4.30
C VAL A 460 -13.53 12.00 4.16
N ASN A 461 -13.96 13.25 4.10
CA ASN A 461 -15.32 13.59 3.70
C ASN A 461 -15.45 13.36 2.17
N LEU A 462 -16.22 12.36 1.74
CA LEU A 462 -16.35 12.03 0.31
C LEU A 462 -17.11 13.08 -0.50
N GLN A 463 -17.85 13.99 0.16
CA GLN A 463 -18.56 15.09 -0.52
C GLN A 463 -17.61 16.26 -0.86
N THR A 464 -16.59 16.54 -0.02
CA THR A 464 -15.67 17.66 -0.21
C THR A 464 -14.26 17.21 -0.61
N LEU A 465 -13.88 15.99 -0.28
CA LEU A 465 -12.55 15.38 -0.30
C LEU A 465 -11.55 16.04 0.69
N GLU A 466 -12.07 16.76 1.65
CA GLU A 466 -11.27 17.25 2.77
C GLU A 466 -10.88 16.10 3.70
N THR A 467 -9.63 16.12 4.13
CA THR A 467 -9.05 15.11 5.02
C THR A 467 -8.82 15.70 6.40
N THR A 468 -9.37 15.05 7.42
CA THR A 468 -9.09 15.36 8.83
C THR A 468 -8.36 14.17 9.45
N VAL A 469 -7.28 14.42 10.19
CA VAL A 469 -6.53 13.37 10.89
C VAL A 469 -6.98 13.33 12.35
N ILE A 470 -7.39 12.15 12.80
CA ILE A 470 -7.80 11.92 14.21
C ILE A 470 -6.70 11.09 14.88
N PRO A 471 -6.07 11.59 15.97
CA PRO A 471 -5.10 10.82 16.76
C PRO A 471 -5.82 9.95 17.79
N PHE A 472 -5.42 8.68 17.90
CA PHE A 472 -5.86 7.72 18.92
C PHE A 472 -4.73 7.20 19.79
N SER A 473 -3.49 7.53 19.46
CA SER A 473 -2.28 7.18 20.23
C SER A 473 -2.09 8.08 21.45
#